data_e09f27f2c20524c7dcf716dd6b9380a8
#
_entry.id   e09f27f2c20524c7dcf716dd6b9380a8
#
_cell.length_a   1.000
_cell.length_b   1.000
_cell.length_c   1.000
_cell.angle_alpha   90.00
_cell.angle_beta   90.00
_cell.angle_gamma   90.00
#
_symmetry.space_group_name_H-M   'P 1'
#
loop_
_entity.id
_entity.type
_entity.pdbx_description
1 polymer ?
#
loop_
_entity_poly.entity_id
_entity_poly.type
_entity_poly.pdbx_seq_one_letter_code
_entity_poly.pdbx_strand_id
1 'polypeptide(L)'
;MKTVGHKLEKFAVTGVKPGQPADAFFEITDESFAGKWKVIVYYPKDFTFVCPTEIVAYDKLAGDFADRDAVLLTGSTDNEFCKVSWQTAHADLKKITHTQFADTQRGELSLINQLGVFYAPAGAALRATFIVDPDNVIQHVTVNNLNVGRSPEETLRVLDALQTGELCACNRTVGGETL
;
A
#
# COMPACT_ATOMS: atom_id res chain seq x y z
N MET A 1 -12.54 7.14 -10.02
CA MET A 1 -11.92 6.85 -8.72
C MET A 1 -12.82 5.89 -7.94
N LYS A 2 -12.32 4.71 -7.60
CA LYS A 2 -12.99 3.82 -6.63
C LYS A 2 -12.70 4.30 -5.21
N THR A 3 -13.70 4.23 -4.35
CA THR A 3 -13.64 4.66 -2.95
C THR A 3 -14.31 3.62 -2.05
N VAL A 4 -14.53 3.95 -0.78
CA VAL A 4 -15.16 3.06 0.22
C VAL A 4 -16.45 2.43 -0.31
N GLY A 5 -16.60 1.14 -0.12
CA GLY A 5 -17.71 0.31 -0.60
C GLY A 5 -17.57 -0.22 -2.03
N HIS A 6 -16.59 0.26 -2.81
CA HIS A 6 -16.35 -0.30 -4.14
C HIS A 6 -15.42 -1.52 -4.08
N LYS A 7 -15.73 -2.53 -4.87
CA LYS A 7 -14.89 -3.70 -5.05
C LYS A 7 -13.78 -3.40 -6.06
N LEU A 8 -12.56 -3.89 -5.77
CA LEU A 8 -11.47 -3.93 -6.74
C LEU A 8 -11.87 -4.86 -7.90
N GLU A 9 -11.71 -4.37 -9.11
CA GLU A 9 -11.83 -5.16 -10.34
C GLU A 9 -10.49 -5.79 -10.68
N LYS A 10 -10.45 -6.59 -11.73
CA LYS A 10 -9.21 -7.19 -12.22
C LYS A 10 -8.13 -6.15 -12.42
N PHE A 11 -6.95 -6.46 -11.91
CA PHE A 11 -5.73 -5.69 -12.12
C PHE A 11 -4.52 -6.61 -12.15
N ALA A 12 -3.41 -6.10 -12.65
CA ALA A 12 -2.12 -6.77 -12.56
C ALA A 12 -1.01 -5.74 -12.34
N VAL A 13 -0.20 -5.96 -11.33
CA VAL A 13 1.02 -5.18 -11.05
C VAL A 13 2.18 -6.12 -10.77
N THR A 14 3.41 -5.66 -10.99
CA THR A 14 4.60 -6.46 -10.69
C THR A 14 4.98 -6.29 -9.21
N GLY A 15 4.90 -7.37 -8.44
CA GLY A 15 5.42 -7.44 -7.08
C GLY A 15 6.94 -7.55 -7.06
N VAL A 16 7.56 -6.93 -6.06
CA VAL A 16 9.00 -6.94 -5.82
C VAL A 16 9.27 -7.40 -4.39
N LYS A 17 9.83 -8.60 -4.26
CA LYS A 17 10.22 -9.17 -2.96
C LYS A 17 11.38 -8.37 -2.36
N PRO A 18 11.40 -8.16 -1.05
CA PRO A 18 12.53 -7.51 -0.39
C PRO A 18 13.78 -8.40 -0.40
N GLY A 19 14.94 -7.81 -0.61
CA GLY A 19 16.23 -8.47 -0.44
C GLY A 19 16.55 -9.64 -1.39
N GLN A 20 15.81 -9.82 -2.48
CA GLN A 20 15.91 -10.96 -3.40
C GLN A 20 16.14 -10.50 -4.86
N PRO A 21 17.31 -9.94 -5.23
CA PRO A 21 17.48 -9.38 -6.58
C PRO A 21 17.31 -10.39 -7.73
N ALA A 22 17.70 -11.65 -7.50
CA ALA A 22 17.71 -12.68 -8.55
C ALA A 22 16.33 -13.31 -8.81
N ASP A 23 15.44 -13.30 -7.82
CA ASP A 23 14.08 -13.87 -7.88
C ASP A 23 13.07 -12.90 -7.24
N ALA A 24 13.25 -11.59 -7.56
CA ALA A 24 12.49 -10.53 -6.90
C ALA A 24 11.06 -10.41 -7.42
N PHE A 25 10.81 -10.78 -8.69
CA PHE A 25 9.58 -10.39 -9.37
C PHE A 25 8.53 -11.49 -9.37
N PHE A 26 7.27 -11.09 -9.16
CA PHE A 26 6.10 -11.94 -9.29
C PHE A 26 4.88 -11.09 -9.64
N GLU A 27 3.80 -11.70 -10.08
CA GLU A 27 2.58 -10.98 -10.41
C GLU A 27 1.68 -10.85 -9.18
N ILE A 28 1.13 -9.66 -8.97
CA ILE A 28 0.08 -9.38 -7.98
C ILE A 28 -1.19 -8.99 -8.74
N THR A 29 -2.28 -9.70 -8.48
CA THR A 29 -3.59 -9.49 -9.08
C THR A 29 -4.67 -9.29 -8.00
N ASP A 30 -5.89 -9.06 -8.41
CA ASP A 30 -7.07 -9.04 -7.53
C ASP A 30 -7.32 -10.37 -6.81
N GLU A 31 -6.82 -11.49 -7.34
CA GLU A 31 -6.90 -12.82 -6.72
C GLU A 31 -5.74 -13.11 -5.76
N SER A 32 -4.69 -12.30 -5.80
CA SER A 32 -3.56 -12.46 -4.89
C SER A 32 -3.97 -12.15 -3.46
N PHE A 33 -3.41 -12.90 -2.49
CA PHE A 33 -3.70 -12.72 -1.06
C PHE A 33 -5.19 -12.90 -0.72
N ALA A 34 -5.86 -13.88 -1.36
CA ALA A 34 -7.26 -14.20 -1.11
C ALA A 34 -7.51 -14.48 0.39
N GLY A 35 -8.61 -13.96 0.93
CA GLY A 35 -8.99 -14.10 2.32
C GLY A 35 -8.23 -13.20 3.30
N LYS A 36 -7.26 -12.39 2.83
CA LYS A 36 -6.51 -11.45 3.67
C LYS A 36 -6.94 -10.01 3.45
N TRP A 37 -6.79 -9.21 4.48
CA TRP A 37 -6.80 -7.76 4.34
C TRP A 37 -5.58 -7.29 3.54
N LYS A 38 -5.70 -6.17 2.85
CA LYS A 38 -4.61 -5.57 2.06
C LYS A 38 -4.48 -4.10 2.40
N VAL A 39 -3.30 -3.67 2.77
CA VAL A 39 -2.93 -2.26 2.95
C VAL A 39 -2.08 -1.86 1.76
N ILE A 40 -2.70 -1.15 0.82
CA ILE A 40 -2.07 -0.73 -0.43
C ILE A 40 -1.66 0.74 -0.31
N VAL A 41 -0.36 0.99 -0.36
CA VAL A 41 0.24 2.31 -0.13
C VAL A 41 0.94 2.78 -1.39
N TYR A 42 0.34 3.72 -2.11
CA TYR A 42 0.99 4.40 -3.23
C TYR A 42 1.85 5.55 -2.74
N TYR A 43 3.05 5.69 -3.30
CA TYR A 43 3.91 6.85 -3.16
C TYR A 43 4.33 7.37 -4.54
N PRO A 44 4.76 8.65 -4.69
CA PRO A 44 4.94 9.26 -6.00
C PRO A 44 6.05 8.64 -6.85
N LYS A 45 7.28 8.60 -6.33
CA LYS A 45 8.47 8.23 -7.13
C LYS A 45 9.55 7.58 -6.27
N ASP A 46 10.24 6.63 -6.88
CA ASP A 46 11.47 6.07 -6.35
C ASP A 46 12.62 7.12 -6.38
N PHE A 47 13.67 6.91 -5.61
CA PHE A 47 14.85 7.78 -5.51
C PHE A 47 14.53 9.24 -5.13
N THR A 48 13.54 9.46 -4.24
CA THR A 48 13.15 10.78 -3.72
C THR A 48 13.39 10.90 -2.22
N PHE A 49 12.88 11.97 -1.58
CA PHE A 49 13.23 12.33 -0.21
C PHE A 49 12.17 11.92 0.82
N VAL A 50 10.89 12.18 0.57
CA VAL A 50 9.79 11.85 1.49
C VAL A 50 9.42 10.35 1.39
N CYS A 51 9.42 9.79 0.18
CA CYS A 51 8.96 8.43 -0.07
C CYS A 51 9.69 7.36 0.76
N PRO A 52 11.05 7.38 0.88
CA PRO A 52 11.73 6.37 1.69
C PRO A 52 11.37 6.47 3.18
N THR A 53 11.06 7.66 3.69
CA THR A 53 10.65 7.83 5.09
C THR A 53 9.30 7.15 5.37
N GLU A 54 8.35 7.24 4.41
CA GLU A 54 7.06 6.56 4.52
C GLU A 54 7.23 5.03 4.43
N ILE A 55 7.98 4.54 3.43
CA ILE A 55 8.20 3.09 3.22
C ILE A 55 8.79 2.46 4.48
N VAL A 56 9.82 3.08 5.06
CA VAL A 56 10.48 2.62 6.30
C VAL A 56 9.52 2.70 7.50
N ALA A 57 8.70 3.75 7.59
CA ALA A 57 7.75 3.89 8.68
C ALA A 57 6.63 2.82 8.61
N TYR A 58 6.12 2.52 7.41
CA TYR A 58 5.19 1.40 7.21
C TYR A 58 5.85 0.05 7.51
N ASP A 59 7.11 -0.16 7.11
CA ASP A 59 7.83 -1.41 7.36
C ASP A 59 8.02 -1.69 8.85
N LYS A 60 8.21 -0.68 9.66
CA LYS A 60 8.31 -0.83 11.13
C LYS A 60 7.05 -1.45 11.74
N LEU A 61 5.89 -1.27 11.10
CA LEU A 61 4.61 -1.83 11.51
C LEU A 61 4.22 -3.08 10.69
N ALA A 62 5.12 -3.61 9.85
CA ALA A 62 4.82 -4.78 9.01
C ALA A 62 4.40 -6.00 9.84
N GLY A 63 5.01 -6.23 11.00
CA GLY A 63 4.60 -7.24 11.96
C GLY A 63 3.19 -7.02 12.50
N ASP A 64 2.87 -5.79 12.92
CA ASP A 64 1.55 -5.44 13.43
C ASP A 64 0.44 -5.60 12.40
N PHE A 65 0.72 -5.31 11.11
CA PHE A 65 -0.19 -5.60 10.01
C PHE A 65 -0.36 -7.11 9.79
N ALA A 66 0.75 -7.86 9.81
CA ALA A 66 0.72 -9.32 9.64
C ALA A 66 -0.05 -10.01 10.78
N ASP A 67 0.10 -9.57 12.02
CA ASP A 67 -0.63 -10.07 13.20
C ASP A 67 -2.15 -9.84 13.08
N ARG A 68 -2.55 -8.91 12.20
CA ARG A 68 -3.95 -8.61 11.85
C ARG A 68 -4.39 -9.23 10.53
N ASP A 69 -3.68 -10.27 10.09
CA ASP A 69 -3.95 -10.95 8.81
C ASP A 69 -4.03 -9.98 7.61
N ALA A 70 -3.21 -8.94 7.64
CA ALA A 70 -3.14 -7.92 6.60
C ALA A 70 -1.80 -7.96 5.88
N VAL A 71 -1.85 -7.90 4.55
CA VAL A 71 -0.67 -7.80 3.69
C VAL A 71 -0.37 -6.33 3.42
N LEU A 72 0.83 -5.89 3.76
CA LEU A 72 1.33 -4.54 3.45
C LEU A 72 2.00 -4.54 2.08
N LEU A 73 1.55 -3.64 1.21
CA LEU A 73 2.06 -3.44 -0.14
C LEU A 73 2.37 -1.95 -0.35
N THR A 74 3.61 -1.60 -0.65
CA THR A 74 3.97 -0.22 -1.01
C THR A 74 4.40 -0.15 -2.48
N GLY A 75 4.01 0.88 -3.21
CA GLY A 75 4.35 0.95 -4.62
C GLY A 75 4.22 2.32 -5.26
N SER A 76 4.72 2.40 -6.48
CA SER A 76 4.67 3.60 -7.32
C SER A 76 4.47 3.23 -8.79
N THR A 77 4.47 4.24 -9.63
CA THR A 77 4.44 4.06 -11.10
C THR A 77 5.81 3.78 -11.71
N ASP A 78 6.88 3.80 -10.92
CA ASP A 78 8.19 3.38 -11.37
C ASP A 78 8.26 1.85 -11.54
N ASN A 79 9.15 1.39 -12.41
CA ASN A 79 9.24 -0.02 -12.75
C ASN A 79 9.92 -0.85 -11.64
N GLU A 80 9.78 -2.16 -11.76
CA GLU A 80 10.30 -3.14 -10.82
C GLU A 80 11.84 -3.10 -10.67
N PHE A 81 12.56 -2.78 -11.73
CA PHE A 81 14.03 -2.66 -11.69
C PHE A 81 14.49 -1.43 -10.90
N CYS A 82 13.75 -0.32 -10.98
CA CYS A 82 13.97 0.84 -10.12
C CYS A 82 13.84 0.47 -8.64
N LYS A 83 12.83 -0.31 -8.27
CA LYS A 83 12.59 -0.72 -6.88
C LYS A 83 13.73 -1.59 -6.35
N VAL A 84 14.16 -2.61 -7.09
CA VAL A 84 15.31 -3.45 -6.70
C VAL A 84 16.57 -2.61 -6.56
N SER A 85 16.84 -1.72 -7.52
CA SER A 85 18.01 -0.84 -7.47
C SER A 85 17.95 0.08 -6.27
N TRP A 86 16.80 0.64 -5.95
CA TRP A 86 16.64 1.53 -4.82
C TRP A 86 16.73 0.80 -3.48
N GLN A 87 16.12 -0.37 -3.34
CA GLN A 87 16.30 -1.24 -2.17
C GLN A 87 17.77 -1.54 -1.93
N THR A 88 18.53 -1.81 -2.99
CA THR A 88 19.97 -2.13 -2.88
C THR A 88 20.80 -0.89 -2.49
N ALA A 89 20.48 0.27 -3.06
CA ALA A 89 21.29 1.48 -2.90
C ALA A 89 21.00 2.25 -1.59
N HIS A 90 19.78 2.14 -1.05
CA HIS A 90 19.38 2.93 0.11
C HIS A 90 19.58 2.16 1.42
N ALA A 91 20.25 2.79 2.39
CA ALA A 91 20.70 2.15 3.63
C ALA A 91 19.54 1.50 4.45
N ASP A 92 18.36 2.11 4.43
CA ASP A 92 17.21 1.63 5.19
C ASP A 92 16.27 0.77 4.34
N LEU A 93 16.09 1.08 3.06
CA LEU A 93 15.21 0.30 2.19
C LEU A 93 15.72 -1.13 1.93
N LYS A 94 17.03 -1.36 1.99
CA LYS A 94 17.58 -2.72 1.90
C LYS A 94 17.19 -3.64 3.05
N LYS A 95 16.61 -3.08 4.12
CA LYS A 95 16.21 -3.82 5.33
C LYS A 95 14.70 -4.05 5.40
N ILE A 96 13.92 -3.48 4.49
CA ILE A 96 12.45 -3.65 4.49
C ILE A 96 12.09 -5.13 4.34
N THR A 97 10.97 -5.50 4.91
CA THR A 97 10.48 -6.89 4.97
C THR A 97 9.20 -7.09 4.16
N HIS A 98 8.48 -6.02 3.85
CA HIS A 98 7.25 -6.08 3.07
C HIS A 98 7.50 -6.01 1.57
N THR A 99 6.53 -6.48 0.80
CA THR A 99 6.56 -6.43 -0.67
C THR A 99 6.32 -5.03 -1.19
N GLN A 100 7.15 -4.61 -2.15
CA GLN A 100 6.84 -3.45 -2.98
C GLN A 100 6.14 -3.87 -4.28
N PHE A 101 5.51 -2.93 -4.99
CA PHE A 101 4.94 -3.20 -6.31
C PHE A 101 5.21 -2.06 -7.30
N ALA A 102 5.30 -2.42 -8.56
CA ALA A 102 5.44 -1.52 -9.69
C ALA A 102 4.13 -1.52 -10.51
N ASP A 103 3.43 -0.40 -10.56
CA ASP A 103 2.22 -0.21 -11.35
C ASP A 103 2.54 0.62 -12.60
N THR A 104 3.11 -0.04 -13.59
CA THR A 104 3.54 0.59 -14.85
C THR A 104 2.47 0.61 -15.93
N GLN A 105 1.41 -0.18 -15.78
CA GLN A 105 0.34 -0.27 -16.75
C GLN A 105 -0.60 0.95 -16.69
N ARG A 106 -1.20 1.28 -17.86
CA ARG A 106 -2.18 2.38 -17.98
C ARG A 106 -3.46 1.94 -18.68
N GLY A 107 -3.58 0.66 -19.02
CA GLY A 107 -4.74 0.05 -19.66
C GLY A 107 -5.80 -0.41 -18.64
N GLU A 108 -6.62 -1.36 -19.06
CA GLU A 108 -7.74 -1.91 -18.28
C GLU A 108 -7.31 -2.58 -16.98
N LEU A 109 -6.10 -3.16 -16.94
CA LEU A 109 -5.55 -3.82 -15.75
C LEU A 109 -4.80 -2.86 -14.81
N SER A 110 -4.82 -1.56 -15.08
CA SER A 110 -4.13 -0.57 -14.24
C SER A 110 -4.83 -0.34 -12.90
N LEU A 111 -4.19 -0.74 -11.82
CA LEU A 111 -4.69 -0.54 -10.46
C LEU A 111 -4.77 0.96 -10.12
N ILE A 112 -3.75 1.74 -10.44
CA ILE A 112 -3.74 3.19 -10.15
C ILE A 112 -4.86 3.94 -10.87
N ASN A 113 -5.21 3.52 -12.10
CA ASN A 113 -6.29 4.14 -12.85
C ASN A 113 -7.65 3.83 -12.23
N GLN A 114 -7.93 2.58 -11.85
CA GLN A 114 -9.19 2.26 -11.19
C GLN A 114 -9.32 2.92 -9.82
N LEU A 115 -8.23 3.06 -9.07
CA LEU A 115 -8.20 3.76 -7.80
C LEU A 115 -8.25 5.29 -7.95
N GLY A 116 -7.93 5.82 -9.15
CA GLY A 116 -8.05 7.24 -9.49
C GLY A 116 -7.03 8.13 -8.78
N VAL A 117 -5.86 7.61 -8.48
CA VAL A 117 -4.79 8.34 -7.77
C VAL A 117 -3.58 8.65 -8.63
N PHE A 118 -3.69 8.46 -9.95
CA PHE A 118 -2.69 8.94 -10.90
C PHE A 118 -2.79 10.46 -11.05
N TYR A 119 -1.74 11.17 -10.67
CA TYR A 119 -1.64 12.63 -10.80
C TYR A 119 -0.89 12.99 -12.08
N ALA A 120 -1.63 13.23 -13.15
CA ALA A 120 -1.09 13.46 -14.49
C ALA A 120 -0.04 14.58 -14.58
N PRO A 121 -0.20 15.73 -13.88
CA PRO A 121 0.81 16.79 -13.94
C PRO A 121 2.21 16.38 -13.47
N ALA A 122 2.30 15.41 -12.55
CA ALA A 122 3.57 14.91 -12.07
C ALA A 122 3.97 13.57 -12.76
N GLY A 123 3.07 12.96 -13.54
CA GLY A 123 3.26 11.64 -14.14
C GLY A 123 3.46 10.53 -13.07
N ALA A 124 2.84 10.66 -11.91
CA ALA A 124 3.10 9.83 -10.74
C ALA A 124 1.84 9.59 -9.90
N ALA A 125 1.91 8.69 -8.94
CA ALA A 125 0.85 8.51 -7.96
C ALA A 125 0.80 9.68 -6.97
N LEU A 126 -0.39 9.98 -6.46
CA LEU A 126 -0.55 10.70 -5.20
C LEU A 126 -0.11 9.81 -4.03
N ARG A 127 0.07 10.41 -2.84
CA ARG A 127 0.30 9.64 -1.61
C ARG A 127 -1.01 9.07 -1.11
N ALA A 128 -1.37 7.90 -1.58
CA ALA A 128 -2.66 7.28 -1.30
C ALA A 128 -2.50 5.96 -0.54
N THR A 129 -3.34 5.76 0.48
CA THR A 129 -3.45 4.50 1.22
C THR A 129 -4.87 3.98 1.10
N PHE A 130 -4.98 2.71 0.76
CA PHE A 130 -6.23 1.97 0.72
C PHE A 130 -6.16 0.79 1.68
N ILE A 131 -7.20 0.61 2.49
CA ILE A 131 -7.41 -0.64 3.23
C ILE A 131 -8.53 -1.39 2.51
N VAL A 132 -8.23 -2.60 2.11
CA VAL A 132 -9.12 -3.47 1.33
C VAL A 132 -9.36 -4.75 2.13
N ASP A 133 -10.61 -5.13 2.28
CA ASP A 133 -11.01 -6.32 3.04
C ASP A 133 -10.75 -7.65 2.27
N PRO A 134 -10.99 -8.81 2.91
CA PRO A 134 -10.82 -10.12 2.27
C PRO A 134 -11.68 -10.34 1.01
N ASP A 135 -12.81 -9.65 0.88
CA ASP A 135 -13.71 -9.73 -0.28
C ASP A 135 -13.33 -8.76 -1.40
N ASN A 136 -12.18 -8.11 -1.30
CA ASN A 136 -11.69 -7.07 -2.21
C ASN A 136 -12.52 -5.77 -2.20
N VAL A 137 -13.25 -5.48 -1.13
CA VAL A 137 -13.98 -4.22 -0.98
C VAL A 137 -13.11 -3.19 -0.26
N ILE A 138 -13.02 -1.99 -0.80
CA ILE A 138 -12.30 -0.87 -0.19
C ILE A 138 -13.06 -0.41 1.06
N GLN A 139 -12.40 -0.44 2.21
CA GLN A 139 -12.97 -0.05 3.50
C GLN A 139 -12.45 1.31 3.99
N HIS A 140 -11.30 1.77 3.50
CA HIS A 140 -10.71 3.05 3.86
C HIS A 140 -9.87 3.61 2.72
N VAL A 141 -9.87 4.94 2.60
CA VAL A 141 -9.03 5.69 1.64
C VAL A 141 -8.49 6.95 2.32
N THR A 142 -7.18 7.15 2.24
CA THR A 142 -6.53 8.42 2.58
C THR A 142 -5.67 8.87 1.40
N VAL A 143 -5.78 10.13 1.01
CA VAL A 143 -4.98 10.71 -0.07
C VAL A 143 -4.40 12.05 0.36
N ASN A 144 -3.08 12.15 0.39
CA ASN A 144 -2.35 13.39 0.67
C ASN A 144 -1.76 13.98 -0.61
N ASN A 145 -1.54 15.31 -0.59
CA ASN A 145 -0.72 15.99 -1.58
C ASN A 145 0.73 15.47 -1.53
N LEU A 146 1.45 15.63 -2.64
CA LEU A 146 2.80 15.10 -2.85
C LEU A 146 3.82 15.47 -1.77
N ASN A 147 3.65 16.63 -1.13
CA ASN A 147 4.61 17.17 -0.16
C ASN A 147 4.36 16.70 1.30
N VAL A 148 3.27 15.99 1.56
CA VAL A 148 2.86 15.64 2.93
C VAL A 148 2.82 14.12 3.11
N GLY A 149 3.73 13.60 3.93
CA GLY A 149 3.76 12.18 4.32
C GLY A 149 2.54 11.78 5.16
N ARG A 150 2.31 10.49 5.27
CA ARG A 150 1.18 9.88 6.01
C ARG A 150 1.64 9.33 7.34
N SER A 151 0.67 8.99 8.22
CA SER A 151 0.90 8.26 9.46
C SER A 151 0.54 6.78 9.28
N PRO A 152 1.52 5.86 9.30
CA PRO A 152 1.26 4.42 9.31
C PRO A 152 0.51 3.96 10.55
N GLU A 153 0.72 4.61 11.69
CA GLU A 153 0.02 4.33 12.95
C GLU A 153 -1.49 4.59 12.81
N GLU A 154 -1.88 5.65 12.11
CA GLU A 154 -3.30 5.91 11.81
C GLU A 154 -3.87 4.84 10.86
N THR A 155 -3.09 4.39 9.88
CA THR A 155 -3.51 3.28 9.00
C THR A 155 -3.74 2.00 9.81
N LEU A 156 -2.84 1.67 10.75
CA LEU A 156 -2.97 0.51 11.63
C LEU A 156 -4.19 0.65 12.56
N ARG A 157 -4.39 1.84 13.14
CA ARG A 157 -5.54 2.13 14.00
C ARG A 157 -6.86 1.93 13.26
N VAL A 158 -6.95 2.39 12.02
CA VAL A 158 -8.16 2.25 11.21
C VAL A 158 -8.38 0.79 10.81
N LEU A 159 -7.34 0.05 10.42
CA LEU A 159 -7.44 -1.38 10.12
C LEU A 159 -7.98 -2.15 11.34
N ASP A 160 -7.40 -1.91 12.51
CA ASP A 160 -7.82 -2.55 13.76
C ASP A 160 -9.31 -2.26 14.06
N ALA A 161 -9.74 -1.03 13.87
CA ALA A 161 -11.14 -0.65 14.06
C ALA A 161 -12.07 -1.33 13.05
N LEU A 162 -11.70 -1.37 11.76
CA LEU A 162 -12.49 -2.02 10.71
C LEU A 162 -12.68 -3.52 10.97
N GLN A 163 -11.67 -4.19 11.53
CA GLN A 163 -11.71 -5.62 11.80
C GLN A 163 -12.63 -6.00 12.98
N THR A 164 -13.00 -5.06 13.83
CA THR A 164 -13.98 -5.34 14.90
C THR A 164 -15.38 -5.60 14.35
N GLY A 165 -15.73 -5.02 13.21
CA GLY A 165 -17.10 -5.08 12.67
C GLY A 165 -18.13 -4.31 13.47
N GLU A 166 -17.72 -3.57 14.52
CA GLU A 166 -18.58 -2.89 15.48
C GLU A 166 -18.47 -1.35 15.37
N LEU A 167 -19.31 -0.65 16.09
CA LEU A 167 -19.23 0.81 16.18
C LEU A 167 -18.02 1.22 17.00
N CYS A 168 -17.13 1.98 16.38
CA CYS A 168 -15.90 2.48 17.00
C CYS A 168 -15.99 3.98 17.26
N ALA A 169 -15.71 4.39 18.49
CA ALA A 169 -15.68 5.80 18.87
C ALA A 169 -14.59 6.58 18.11
N CYS A 170 -14.77 7.90 18.02
CA CYS A 170 -13.73 8.82 17.59
C CYS A 170 -12.46 8.61 18.45
N ASN A 171 -11.28 8.63 17.79
CA ASN A 171 -9.98 8.43 18.45
C ASN A 171 -9.82 7.09 19.21
N ARG A 172 -10.62 6.07 18.87
CA ARG A 172 -10.38 4.72 19.40
C ARG A 172 -8.93 4.30 19.11
N THR A 173 -8.23 3.86 20.12
CA THR A 173 -6.85 3.35 19.98
C THR A 173 -6.86 1.91 19.48
N VAL A 174 -5.70 1.43 18.99
CA VAL A 174 -5.51 0.02 18.64
C VAL A 174 -5.83 -0.85 19.85
N GLY A 175 -6.68 -1.88 19.67
CA GLY A 175 -7.15 -2.75 20.75
C GLY A 175 -8.10 -2.11 21.76
N GLY A 176 -8.53 -0.85 21.53
CA GLY A 176 -9.49 -0.18 22.41
C GLY A 176 -10.89 -0.76 22.33
N GLU A 177 -11.75 -0.42 23.30
CA GLU A 177 -13.14 -0.87 23.35
C GLU A 177 -13.96 -0.32 22.19
N THR A 178 -15.03 -1.02 21.85
CA THR A 178 -16.09 -0.61 20.93
C THR A 178 -17.26 0.01 21.70
N LEU A 179 -18.23 0.64 20.99
CA LEU A 179 -19.43 1.23 21.60
C LEU A 179 -20.49 0.18 21.89
#